data_3b9b721879b8d7e81a3fa3e2956136a6
#
_entry.id   3b9b721879b8d7e81a3fa3e2956136a6
#
_cell.length_a   1.000
_cell.length_b   1.000
_cell.length_c   1.000
_cell.angle_alpha   90.00
_cell.angle_beta   90.00
_cell.angle_gamma   90.00
#
_symmetry.space_group_name_H-M   'P 1'
#
loop_
_entity.id
_entity.type
_entity.pdbx_description
1 polymer ?
#
loop_
_entity_poly.entity_id
_entity_poly.type
_entity_poly.pdbx_seq_one_letter_code
_entity_poly.pdbx_strand_id
1 'polypeptide(L)'
;MIFDDRRTLRTINEAPNPNILKIFFYLAFHQPQDGIRGYQIDKNQLQFDLKLCRTNFLVALRWLKENLVVNELKLVGYSDFMVNPYIVMNNGDSDARIAEWNRRCNIDSQKIIRNRKRRRREQLKKQNQ
;
A
#
# COMPACT_ATOMS: atom_id res chain seq x y z
N MET A 1 -11.94 4.83 -14.78
CA MET A 1 -10.76 4.14 -14.20
C MET A 1 -9.95 3.56 -15.34
N ILE A 2 -8.66 3.85 -15.36
CA ILE A 2 -7.75 3.43 -16.43
C ILE A 2 -6.62 2.61 -15.80
N PHE A 3 -6.37 1.40 -16.32
CA PHE A 3 -5.25 0.57 -15.92
C PHE A 3 -4.08 0.76 -16.89
N ASP A 4 -2.86 0.83 -16.35
CA ASP A 4 -1.67 0.69 -17.15
C ASP A 4 -1.48 -0.80 -17.49
N ASP A 5 -1.59 -1.17 -18.75
CA ASP A 5 -1.61 -2.57 -19.17
C ASP A 5 -0.36 -3.34 -18.75
N ARG A 6 0.82 -2.75 -18.98
CA ARG A 6 2.10 -3.41 -18.67
C ARG A 6 2.26 -3.64 -17.17
N ARG A 7 2.00 -2.62 -16.35
CA ARG A 7 2.17 -2.70 -14.89
C ARG A 7 1.11 -3.57 -14.25
N THR A 8 -0.11 -3.52 -14.74
CA THR A 8 -1.20 -4.39 -14.28
C THR A 8 -0.89 -5.85 -14.56
N LEU A 9 -0.46 -6.17 -15.80
CA LEU A 9 -0.06 -7.53 -16.16
C LEU A 9 1.12 -8.03 -15.33
N ARG A 10 2.10 -7.17 -15.09
CA ARG A 10 3.22 -7.51 -14.21
C ARG A 10 2.74 -7.87 -12.81
N THR A 11 1.86 -7.06 -12.23
CA THR A 11 1.30 -7.32 -10.91
C THR A 11 0.56 -8.65 -10.87
N ILE A 12 -0.26 -8.94 -11.88
CA ILE A 12 -1.01 -10.19 -11.99
C ILE A 12 -0.04 -11.38 -12.08
N ASN A 13 0.98 -11.28 -12.92
CA ASN A 13 1.92 -12.38 -13.17
C ASN A 13 2.86 -12.65 -11.98
N GLU A 14 3.25 -11.62 -11.25
CA GLU A 14 4.19 -11.74 -10.12
C GLU A 14 3.51 -12.04 -8.79
N ALA A 15 2.19 -11.88 -8.69
CA ALA A 15 1.46 -12.16 -7.46
C ALA A 15 1.52 -13.65 -7.11
N PRO A 16 2.06 -14.02 -5.93
CA PRO A 16 2.26 -15.44 -5.58
C PRO A 16 0.98 -16.21 -5.27
N ASN A 17 -0.14 -15.54 -5.02
CA ASN A 17 -1.41 -16.21 -4.75
C ASN A 17 -2.62 -15.32 -5.12
N PRO A 18 -3.82 -15.92 -5.30
CA PRO A 18 -5.02 -15.18 -5.70
C PRO A 18 -5.54 -14.16 -4.68
N ASN A 19 -5.20 -14.30 -3.39
CA ASN A 19 -5.64 -13.37 -2.35
C ASN A 19 -5.09 -11.96 -2.60
N ILE A 20 -3.88 -11.87 -3.14
CA ILE A 20 -3.24 -10.60 -3.51
C ILE A 20 -4.04 -9.88 -4.58
N LEU A 21 -4.47 -10.60 -5.62
CA LEU A 21 -5.27 -10.02 -6.70
C LEU A 21 -6.64 -9.60 -6.20
N LYS A 22 -7.23 -10.37 -5.29
CA LYS A 22 -8.52 -10.04 -4.69
C LYS A 22 -8.48 -8.71 -3.96
N ILE A 23 -7.44 -8.49 -3.14
CA ILE A 23 -7.25 -7.22 -2.42
C ILE A 23 -6.96 -6.09 -3.42
N PHE A 24 -6.08 -6.33 -4.39
CA PHE A 24 -5.69 -5.33 -5.37
C PHE A 24 -6.89 -4.80 -6.16
N PHE A 25 -7.68 -5.68 -6.74
CA PHE A 25 -8.84 -5.28 -7.54
C PHE A 25 -9.92 -4.62 -6.68
N TYR A 26 -10.16 -5.15 -5.48
CA TYR A 26 -11.12 -4.52 -4.56
C TYR A 26 -10.73 -3.07 -4.25
N LEU A 27 -9.48 -2.84 -3.86
CA LEU A 27 -9.00 -1.50 -3.57
C LEU A 27 -8.98 -0.60 -4.80
N ALA A 28 -8.60 -1.14 -5.97
CA ALA A 28 -8.59 -0.38 -7.22
C ALA A 28 -9.98 0.12 -7.57
N PHE A 29 -10.99 -0.74 -7.47
CA PHE A 29 -12.39 -0.37 -7.77
C PHE A 29 -13.00 0.59 -6.75
N HIS A 30 -12.48 0.64 -5.53
CA HIS A 30 -12.99 1.52 -4.47
C HIS A 30 -12.19 2.81 -4.31
N GLN A 31 -11.21 3.06 -5.16
CA GLN A 31 -10.47 4.33 -5.08
C GLN A 31 -11.41 5.51 -5.37
N PRO A 32 -11.35 6.60 -4.55
CA PRO A 32 -12.15 7.79 -4.80
C PRO A 32 -11.85 8.38 -6.17
N GLN A 33 -12.87 8.91 -6.82
CA GLN A 33 -12.72 9.56 -8.13
C GLN A 33 -12.17 10.98 -8.01
N ASP A 34 -12.35 11.60 -6.84
CA ASP A 34 -11.94 12.98 -6.59
C ASP A 34 -10.85 13.05 -5.51
N GLY A 35 -9.98 14.05 -5.62
CA GLY A 35 -8.98 14.35 -4.61
C GLY A 35 -7.77 13.43 -4.62
N ILE A 36 -7.00 13.50 -3.55
CA ILE A 36 -5.69 12.85 -3.39
C ILE A 36 -5.70 11.70 -2.39
N ARG A 37 -6.82 11.42 -1.76
CA ARG A 37 -6.93 10.35 -0.78
C ARG A 37 -7.16 8.99 -1.43
N GLY A 38 -6.78 7.92 -0.73
CA GLY A 38 -7.15 6.56 -1.09
C GLY A 38 -8.49 6.15 -0.52
N TYR A 39 -8.76 4.84 -0.55
CA TYR A 39 -9.97 4.27 0.04
C TYR A 39 -9.81 4.17 1.56
N GLN A 40 -10.69 4.83 2.29
CA GLN A 40 -10.64 4.91 3.76
C GLN A 40 -11.58 3.89 4.36
N ILE A 41 -11.02 2.94 5.10
CA ILE A 41 -11.77 1.85 5.72
C ILE A 41 -11.01 1.32 6.94
N ASP A 42 -11.75 0.83 7.94
CA ASP A 42 -11.18 0.04 9.02
C ASP A 42 -10.60 -1.26 8.46
N LYS A 43 -9.40 -1.60 8.87
CA LYS A 43 -8.67 -2.76 8.35
C LYS A 43 -9.38 -4.08 8.62
N ASN A 44 -10.02 -4.20 9.78
CA ASN A 44 -10.81 -5.39 10.12
C ASN A 44 -12.06 -5.50 9.24
N GLN A 45 -12.69 -4.36 8.92
CA GLN A 45 -13.84 -4.33 8.02
C GLN A 45 -13.42 -4.74 6.61
N LEU A 46 -12.28 -4.27 6.11
CA LEU A 46 -11.75 -4.67 4.82
C LEU A 46 -11.51 -6.18 4.74
N GLN A 47 -10.89 -6.75 5.77
CA GLN A 47 -10.67 -8.19 5.87
C GLN A 47 -11.99 -8.96 5.82
N PHE A 48 -12.98 -8.51 6.57
CA PHE A 48 -14.32 -9.10 6.61
C PHE A 48 -15.00 -9.05 5.24
N ASP A 49 -14.98 -7.90 4.59
CA ASP A 49 -15.60 -7.70 3.27
C ASP A 49 -14.97 -8.60 2.21
N LEU A 50 -13.68 -8.84 2.31
CA LEU A 50 -12.93 -9.72 1.40
C LEU A 50 -13.08 -11.21 1.72
N LYS A 51 -13.68 -11.55 2.88
CA LYS A 51 -13.86 -12.92 3.35
C LYS A 51 -12.55 -13.70 3.41
N LEU A 52 -11.49 -13.04 3.87
CA LEU A 52 -10.18 -13.64 4.07
C LEU A 52 -9.91 -13.85 5.56
N CYS A 53 -9.19 -14.92 5.90
CA CYS A 53 -8.67 -15.06 7.25
C CYS A 53 -7.58 -14.01 7.51
N ARG A 54 -7.32 -13.71 8.78
CA ARG A 54 -6.39 -12.65 9.15
C ARG A 54 -4.98 -12.89 8.60
N THR A 55 -4.47 -14.10 8.71
CA THR A 55 -3.13 -14.44 8.21
C THR A 55 -3.02 -14.22 6.71
N ASN A 56 -3.95 -14.75 5.92
CA ASN A 56 -3.94 -14.60 4.47
C ASN A 56 -4.08 -13.14 4.06
N PHE A 57 -4.94 -12.38 4.75
CA PHE A 57 -5.12 -10.96 4.49
C PHE A 57 -3.83 -10.17 4.75
N LEU A 58 -3.20 -10.37 5.91
CA LEU A 58 -2.00 -9.62 6.28
C LEU A 58 -0.80 -9.97 5.39
N VAL A 59 -0.63 -11.24 5.03
CA VAL A 59 0.45 -11.66 4.12
C VAL A 59 0.27 -11.05 2.74
N ALA A 60 -0.95 -11.10 2.20
CA ALA A 60 -1.25 -10.54 0.89
C ALA A 60 -1.09 -9.02 0.87
N LEU A 61 -1.58 -8.33 1.89
CA LEU A 61 -1.45 -6.87 2.01
C LEU A 61 0.02 -6.46 2.10
N ARG A 62 0.82 -7.21 2.86
CA ARG A 62 2.26 -6.95 2.97
C ARG A 62 2.95 -7.03 1.61
N TRP A 63 2.64 -8.06 0.82
CA TRP A 63 3.19 -8.20 -0.53
C TRP A 63 2.87 -6.98 -1.40
N LEU A 64 1.61 -6.54 -1.38
CA LEU A 64 1.17 -5.36 -2.14
C LEU A 64 1.92 -4.09 -1.70
N LYS A 65 2.17 -3.93 -0.41
CA LYS A 65 2.91 -2.77 0.12
C LYS A 65 4.39 -2.84 -0.23
N GLU A 66 5.02 -4.00 -0.11
CA GLU A 66 6.44 -4.20 -0.41
C GLU A 66 6.75 -4.03 -1.90
N ASN A 67 5.80 -4.40 -2.76
CA ASN A 67 5.95 -4.28 -4.22
C ASN A 67 5.39 -2.96 -4.78
N LEU A 68 5.10 -1.99 -3.92
CA LEU A 68 4.66 -0.65 -4.29
C LEU A 68 3.39 -0.65 -5.15
N VAL A 69 2.51 -1.59 -4.93
CA VAL A 69 1.19 -1.65 -5.56
C VAL A 69 0.17 -0.86 -4.77
N VAL A 70 0.25 -0.93 -3.44
CA VAL A 70 -0.65 -0.26 -2.51
C VAL A 70 0.18 0.43 -1.42
N ASN A 71 -0.29 1.59 -0.97
CA ASN A 71 0.23 2.27 0.21
C ASN A 71 -0.87 2.36 1.26
N GLU A 72 -0.54 2.04 2.49
CA GLU A 72 -1.44 2.19 3.64
C GLU A 72 -0.97 3.35 4.52
N LEU A 73 -1.83 4.37 4.66
CA LEU A 73 -1.64 5.43 5.63
C LEU A 73 -2.53 5.13 6.84
N LYS A 74 -1.90 4.82 7.97
CA LYS A 74 -2.62 4.48 9.21
C LYS A 74 -3.09 5.75 9.90
N LEU A 75 -4.40 5.84 10.14
CA LEU A 75 -5.05 6.95 10.82
C LEU A 75 -5.76 6.44 12.09
N VAL A 76 -6.30 7.35 12.88
CA VAL A 76 -7.01 6.99 14.10
C VAL A 76 -8.34 6.31 13.74
N GLY A 77 -8.46 5.02 14.05
CA GLY A 77 -9.66 4.23 13.82
C GLY A 77 -9.85 3.67 12.42
N TYR A 78 -9.00 4.02 11.46
CA TYR A 78 -9.08 3.50 10.09
C TYR A 78 -7.76 3.66 9.35
N SER A 79 -7.68 3.08 8.15
CA SER A 79 -6.55 3.26 7.25
C SER A 79 -7.01 3.84 5.92
N ASP A 80 -6.11 4.57 5.27
CA ASP A 80 -6.29 5.09 3.92
C ASP A 80 -5.43 4.26 2.97
N PHE A 81 -6.06 3.48 2.09
CA PHE A 81 -5.39 2.61 1.15
C PHE A 81 -5.36 3.24 -0.24
N MET A 82 -4.20 3.67 -0.66
CA MET A 82 -3.99 4.24 -1.98
C MET A 82 -3.38 3.19 -2.91
N VAL A 83 -4.01 2.94 -4.04
CA VAL A 83 -3.43 2.11 -5.11
C VAL A 83 -2.49 2.98 -5.92
N ASN A 84 -1.35 2.41 -6.32
CA ASN A 84 -0.33 3.11 -7.10
C ASN A 84 -0.94 3.73 -8.37
N PRO A 85 -0.96 5.07 -8.49
CA PRO A 85 -1.56 5.74 -9.64
C PRO A 85 -0.82 5.50 -10.95
N TYR A 86 0.41 5.02 -10.92
CA TYR A 86 1.13 4.58 -12.11
C TYR A 86 0.58 3.25 -12.65
N ILE A 87 -0.15 2.48 -11.83
CA ILE A 87 -0.77 1.22 -12.23
C ILE A 87 -2.23 1.43 -12.59
N VAL A 88 -2.98 2.15 -11.74
CA VAL A 88 -4.42 2.39 -11.92
C VAL A 88 -4.70 3.86 -11.70
N MET A 89 -5.30 4.52 -12.67
CA MET A 89 -5.66 5.94 -12.60
C MET A 89 -7.17 6.13 -12.70
N ASN A 90 -7.74 6.88 -11.78
CA ASN A 90 -9.13 7.35 -11.87
C ASN A 90 -9.21 8.65 -12.65
N ASN A 91 -10.43 9.03 -13.06
CA ASN A 91 -10.70 10.22 -13.86
C ASN A 91 -10.52 11.56 -13.10
N GLY A 92 -9.79 11.58 -12.00
CA GLY A 92 -9.52 12.76 -11.21
C GLY A 92 -8.24 13.49 -11.61
N ASP A 93 -7.74 14.33 -10.71
CA ASP A 93 -6.47 15.03 -10.90
C ASP A 93 -5.30 14.04 -10.78
N SER A 94 -4.85 13.55 -11.93
CA SER A 94 -3.80 12.54 -12.02
C SER A 94 -2.47 13.04 -11.47
N ASP A 95 -2.10 14.30 -11.72
CA ASP A 95 -0.84 14.88 -11.26
C ASP A 95 -0.82 15.02 -9.75
N ALA A 96 -1.92 15.44 -9.15
CA ALA A 96 -2.05 15.54 -7.68
C ALA A 96 -1.98 14.18 -7.00
N ARG A 97 -2.58 13.15 -7.58
CA ARG A 97 -2.52 11.79 -7.04
C ARG A 97 -1.13 11.19 -7.15
N ILE A 98 -0.43 11.42 -8.24
CA ILE A 98 0.96 10.99 -8.41
C ILE A 98 1.86 11.68 -7.40
N ALA A 99 1.69 12.98 -7.18
CA ALA A 99 2.45 13.72 -6.19
C ALA A 99 2.20 13.18 -4.77
N GLU A 100 0.95 12.88 -4.42
CA GLU A 100 0.61 12.28 -3.12
C GLU A 100 1.20 10.89 -2.94
N TRP A 101 1.16 10.05 -3.97
CA TRP A 101 1.80 8.73 -3.94
C TRP A 101 3.30 8.85 -3.67
N ASN A 102 3.98 9.73 -4.39
CA ASN A 102 5.41 9.95 -4.22
C ASN A 102 5.74 10.48 -2.82
N ARG A 103 4.91 11.34 -2.27
CA ARG A 103 5.05 11.85 -0.90
C ARG A 103 4.96 10.71 0.12
N ARG A 104 3.96 9.83 -0.01
CA ARG A 104 3.78 8.67 0.87
C ARG A 104 4.97 7.72 0.80
N CYS A 105 5.44 7.41 -0.38
CA CYS A 105 6.61 6.54 -0.57
C CYS A 105 7.88 7.14 0.02
N ASN A 106 8.08 8.46 -0.10
CA ASN A 106 9.23 9.15 0.48
C ASN A 106 9.21 9.11 2.01
N ILE A 107 8.06 9.31 2.63
CA ILE A 107 7.89 9.18 4.08
C ILE A 107 8.24 7.77 4.56
N ASP A 108 7.77 6.74 3.87
CA ASP A 108 8.05 5.35 4.22
C ASP A 108 9.55 5.04 4.10
N SER A 109 10.20 5.52 3.04
CA SER A 109 11.65 5.39 2.86
C SER A 109 12.43 6.05 3.99
N GLN A 110 12.03 7.24 4.42
CA GLN A 110 12.65 7.94 5.54
C GLN A 110 12.47 7.19 6.86
N LYS A 111 11.31 6.60 7.10
CA LYS A 111 11.07 5.76 8.28
C LYS A 111 12.01 4.55 8.32
N ILE A 112 12.20 3.88 7.20
CA ILE A 112 13.12 2.74 7.08
C ILE A 112 14.54 3.17 7.42
N ILE A 113 15.02 4.30 6.90
CA ILE A 113 16.35 4.85 7.18
C ILE A 113 16.52 5.15 8.66
N ARG A 114 15.52 5.81 9.29
CA ARG A 114 15.55 6.12 10.73
C ARG A 114 15.61 4.85 11.59
N ASN A 115 14.84 3.84 11.24
CA ASN A 115 14.82 2.56 11.97
C ASN A 115 16.16 1.84 11.85
N ARG A 116 16.80 1.85 10.68
CA ARG A 116 18.15 1.28 10.48
C ARG A 116 19.19 2.00 11.33
N LYS A 117 19.16 3.33 11.37
CA LYS A 117 20.08 4.12 12.19
C LYS A 117 19.89 3.84 13.68
N ARG A 118 18.64 3.73 14.15
CA ARG A 118 18.34 3.40 15.54
C ARG A 118 18.88 2.02 15.91
N ARG A 119 18.67 1.01 15.07
CA ARG A 119 19.18 -0.35 15.28
C ARG A 119 20.69 -0.37 15.37
N ARG A 120 21.39 0.37 14.50
CA ARG A 120 22.85 0.48 14.56
C ARG A 120 23.32 1.09 15.87
N ARG A 121 22.68 2.15 16.35
CA ARG A 121 23.00 2.78 17.65
C ARG A 121 22.82 1.82 18.81
N GLU A 122 21.74 1.06 18.82
CA GLU A 122 21.47 0.06 19.85
C GLU A 122 22.52 -1.06 19.85
N GLN A 123 22.92 -1.53 18.67
CA GLN A 123 23.98 -2.53 18.53
C GLN A 123 25.33 -2.02 19.05
N LEU A 124 25.69 -0.79 18.73
CA LEU A 124 26.93 -0.17 19.23
C LEU A 124 26.94 -0.03 20.76
N LYS A 125 25.81 0.34 21.35
CA LYS A 125 25.67 0.41 22.81
C LYS A 125 25.86 -0.97 23.45
N LYS A 126 25.34 -2.04 22.86
CA LYS A 126 25.52 -3.41 23.35
C LYS A 126 26.96 -3.87 23.24
N GLN A 127 27.69 -3.47 22.20
CA GLN A 127 29.10 -3.84 22.02
C GLN A 127 30.04 -3.13 23.01
N ASN A 128 29.64 -1.96 23.49
CA ASN A 128 30.43 -1.15 24.43
C ASN A 128 30.14 -1.47 25.92
N GLN A 129 29.26 -2.45 26.17
CA GLN A 129 29.01 -2.99 27.50
C GLN A 129 29.82 -4.28 27.67
#